data_8e04d80e14b285bbf810df809157aae4
#
_entry.id   8e04d80e14b285bbf810df809157aae4
#
_cell.length_a   1.000
_cell.length_b   1.000
_cell.length_c   1.000
_cell.angle_alpha   90.00
_cell.angle_beta   90.00
_cell.angle_gamma   90.00
#
_symmetry.space_group_name_H-M   'P 1'
#
loop_
_entity.id
_entity.type
_entity.pdbx_description
1 polymer ?
#
loop_
_entity_poly.entity_id
_entity_poly.type
_entity_poly.pdbx_seq_one_letter_code
_entity_poly.pdbx_strand_id
1 'polypeptide(L)'
;PFWTVFFFFISIYLVEAKPLILKENGKTFYELGHYIDILEDPTGNLKITDVTESKWAKKFKASTKVVHNLGFSKSSFWARIHIKNQNSNQSSWLLSQNYYQQDVVKFYRLKKGVWKETLTGDPLPFSSREIDTKSFTFKIEPKNSSFYYMLIRGSVTQMNLTLTTPLDFLTKES
;
A
#
# COMPACT_ATOMS: atom_id res chain seq x y z
N PRO A 1 -14.17 -54.13 12.10
CA PRO A 1 -14.59 -52.77 12.38
C PRO A 1 -13.77 -51.81 11.50
N PHE A 2 -14.44 -51.19 10.51
CA PHE A 2 -13.83 -50.20 9.64
C PHE A 2 -13.79 -48.86 10.37
N TRP A 3 -12.59 -48.32 10.66
CA TRP A 3 -12.41 -46.99 11.16
C TRP A 3 -12.42 -46.01 9.99
N THR A 4 -13.50 -45.25 9.83
CA THR A 4 -13.60 -44.20 8.84
C THR A 4 -12.89 -42.97 9.42
N VAL A 5 -11.71 -42.67 8.91
CA VAL A 5 -10.98 -41.46 9.26
C VAL A 5 -11.58 -40.29 8.47
N PHE A 6 -12.31 -39.42 9.16
CA PHE A 6 -12.79 -38.16 8.61
C PHE A 6 -11.64 -37.16 8.57
N PHE A 7 -11.12 -36.87 7.38
CA PHE A 7 -10.24 -35.75 7.17
C PHE A 7 -11.06 -34.45 7.15
N PHE A 8 -10.99 -33.68 8.22
CA PHE A 8 -11.46 -32.29 8.23
C PHE A 8 -10.47 -31.44 7.42
N PHE A 9 -10.80 -31.09 6.20
CA PHE A 9 -10.09 -30.03 5.47
C PHE A 9 -10.50 -28.69 6.07
N ILE A 10 -9.65 -28.12 6.94
CA ILE A 10 -9.77 -26.73 7.37
C ILE A 10 -9.31 -25.89 6.20
N SER A 11 -10.25 -25.39 5.41
CA SER A 11 -9.96 -24.35 4.40
C SER A 11 -9.60 -23.06 5.14
N ILE A 12 -8.31 -22.78 5.22
CA ILE A 12 -7.84 -21.47 5.70
C ILE A 12 -8.15 -20.47 4.59
N TYR A 13 -9.26 -19.76 4.72
CA TYR A 13 -9.56 -18.60 3.87
C TYR A 13 -8.58 -17.49 4.22
N LEU A 14 -7.64 -17.22 3.33
CA LEU A 14 -6.82 -16.02 3.41
C LEU A 14 -7.75 -14.83 3.15
N VAL A 15 -8.02 -14.06 4.18
CA VAL A 15 -8.80 -12.82 4.05
C VAL A 15 -7.86 -11.77 3.46
N GLU A 16 -8.06 -11.45 2.19
CA GLU A 16 -7.41 -10.30 1.55
C GLU A 16 -8.23 -9.02 1.83
N ALA A 17 -7.56 -7.89 1.88
CA ALA A 17 -8.24 -6.60 1.97
C ALA A 17 -9.13 -6.40 0.73
N LYS A 18 -10.30 -5.82 0.96
CA LYS A 18 -11.21 -5.48 -0.14
C LYS A 18 -10.56 -4.42 -1.04
N PRO A 19 -10.67 -4.53 -2.37
CA PRO A 19 -10.19 -3.49 -3.26
C PRO A 19 -10.91 -2.17 -2.98
N LEU A 20 -10.20 -1.05 -3.01
CA LEU A 20 -10.81 0.25 -3.04
C LEU A 20 -11.45 0.48 -4.41
N ILE A 21 -12.75 0.76 -4.42
CA ILE A 21 -13.49 1.06 -5.66
C ILE A 21 -13.70 2.57 -5.73
N LEU A 22 -13.08 3.21 -6.71
CA LEU A 22 -13.29 4.63 -7.00
C LEU A 22 -14.50 4.76 -7.93
N LYS A 23 -15.52 5.48 -7.47
CA LYS A 23 -16.79 5.65 -8.18
C LYS A 23 -17.02 7.11 -8.55
N GLU A 24 -17.89 7.36 -9.53
CA GLU A 24 -18.39 8.70 -9.90
C GLU A 24 -19.41 9.21 -8.88
N ASN A 25 -18.96 9.46 -7.65
CA ASN A 25 -19.84 9.90 -6.55
C ASN A 25 -19.34 11.21 -5.90
N GLY A 26 -18.42 11.91 -6.53
CA GLY A 26 -17.83 13.16 -6.03
C GLY A 26 -16.86 12.99 -4.85
N LYS A 27 -16.58 11.75 -4.42
CA LYS A 27 -15.64 11.53 -3.32
C LYS A 27 -14.21 11.72 -3.78
N THR A 28 -13.50 12.66 -3.15
CA THR A 28 -12.16 13.12 -3.53
C THR A 28 -11.07 12.65 -2.57
N PHE A 29 -11.45 12.03 -1.44
CA PHE A 29 -10.54 11.62 -0.38
C PHE A 29 -10.91 10.26 0.19
N TYR A 30 -9.90 9.40 0.43
CA TYR A 30 -10.04 8.07 1.04
C TYR A 30 -8.90 7.81 2.02
N GLU A 31 -9.23 7.33 3.21
CA GLU A 31 -8.28 6.68 4.12
C GLU A 31 -8.12 5.23 3.69
N LEU A 32 -6.87 4.82 3.43
CA LEU A 32 -6.62 3.52 2.83
C LEU A 32 -6.44 2.38 3.84
N GLY A 33 -6.40 2.69 5.14
CA GLY A 33 -6.04 1.70 6.15
C GLY A 33 -6.82 0.38 6.07
N HIS A 34 -8.12 0.40 5.78
CA HIS A 34 -8.94 -0.81 5.63
C HIS A 34 -8.91 -1.44 4.23
N TYR A 35 -8.17 -0.85 3.29
CA TYR A 35 -8.07 -1.29 1.89
C TYR A 35 -6.67 -1.79 1.54
N ILE A 36 -5.82 -1.99 2.54
CA ILE A 36 -4.45 -2.48 2.34
C ILE A 36 -4.25 -3.83 3.00
N ASP A 37 -3.37 -4.61 2.42
CA ASP A 37 -2.78 -5.77 3.09
C ASP A 37 -1.37 -5.44 3.51
N ILE A 38 -0.94 -5.98 4.65
CA ILE A 38 0.39 -5.72 5.23
C ILE A 38 1.16 -7.03 5.34
N LEU A 39 2.43 -6.98 4.95
CA LEU A 39 3.42 -8.04 5.14
C LEU A 39 4.61 -7.47 5.92
N GLU A 40 4.96 -8.09 7.04
CA GLU A 40 6.21 -7.82 7.74
C GLU A 40 7.34 -8.64 7.12
N ASP A 41 8.46 -7.98 6.84
CA ASP A 41 9.73 -8.57 6.42
C ASP A 41 10.80 -8.31 7.48
N PRO A 42 11.01 -9.23 8.43
CA PRO A 42 12.00 -9.08 9.49
C PRO A 42 13.44 -9.04 8.97
N THR A 43 13.67 -9.57 7.77
CA THR A 43 15.02 -9.60 7.17
C THR A 43 15.34 -8.30 6.45
N GLY A 44 14.33 -7.58 5.98
CA GLY A 44 14.47 -6.39 5.13
C GLY A 44 15.03 -6.67 3.74
N ASN A 45 15.06 -7.95 3.32
CA ASN A 45 15.71 -8.39 2.08
C ASN A 45 14.73 -8.66 0.93
N LEU A 46 13.42 -8.71 1.19
CA LEU A 46 12.43 -8.96 0.14
C LEU A 46 12.41 -7.83 -0.88
N LYS A 47 12.34 -8.22 -2.14
CA LYS A 47 12.20 -7.33 -3.31
C LYS A 47 10.76 -7.33 -3.79
N ILE A 48 10.42 -6.38 -4.66
CA ILE A 48 9.10 -6.33 -5.30
C ILE A 48 8.76 -7.62 -6.06
N THR A 49 9.73 -8.23 -6.72
CA THR A 49 9.57 -9.52 -7.40
C THR A 49 9.17 -10.62 -6.44
N ASP A 50 9.77 -10.66 -5.24
CA ASP A 50 9.48 -11.69 -4.25
C ASP A 50 8.06 -11.55 -3.70
N VAL A 51 7.67 -10.33 -3.28
CA VAL A 51 6.36 -10.09 -2.64
C VAL A 51 5.19 -10.23 -3.60
N THR A 52 5.45 -10.18 -4.91
CA THR A 52 4.44 -10.43 -5.95
C THR A 52 4.32 -11.91 -6.33
N GLU A 53 5.28 -12.74 -5.95
CA GLU A 53 5.18 -14.19 -6.13
C GLU A 53 4.12 -14.82 -5.22
N SER A 54 3.48 -15.86 -5.70
CA SER A 54 2.39 -16.58 -5.00
C SER A 54 2.77 -17.01 -3.57
N LYS A 55 4.02 -17.39 -3.33
CA LYS A 55 4.56 -17.77 -2.01
C LYS A 55 4.44 -16.65 -0.97
N TRP A 56 4.79 -15.42 -1.35
CA TRP A 56 4.78 -14.26 -0.47
C TRP A 56 3.44 -13.51 -0.52
N ALA A 57 2.79 -13.47 -1.70
CA ALA A 57 1.50 -12.85 -1.87
C ALA A 57 0.45 -13.39 -0.89
N LYS A 58 0.51 -14.67 -0.55
CA LYS A 58 -0.36 -15.34 0.45
C LYS A 58 -0.06 -14.98 1.91
N LYS A 59 1.09 -14.35 2.20
CA LYS A 59 1.48 -13.97 3.56
C LYS A 59 1.03 -12.57 3.96
N PHE A 60 0.55 -11.80 3.01
CA PHE A 60 -0.09 -10.52 3.31
C PHE A 60 -1.35 -10.73 4.14
N LYS A 61 -1.55 -9.86 5.12
CA LYS A 61 -2.71 -9.89 6.02
C LYS A 61 -3.52 -8.63 5.83
N ALA A 62 -4.83 -8.77 5.67
CA ALA A 62 -5.73 -7.64 5.57
C ALA A 62 -5.64 -6.75 6.81
N SER A 63 -5.53 -5.47 6.59
CA SER A 63 -5.50 -4.48 7.63
C SER A 63 -6.89 -4.28 8.25
N THR A 64 -6.92 -4.08 9.56
CA THR A 64 -8.15 -3.86 10.35
C THR A 64 -8.22 -2.45 10.95
N LYS A 65 -7.24 -1.57 10.65
CA LYS A 65 -7.12 -0.23 11.24
C LYS A 65 -6.98 0.81 10.15
N VAL A 66 -7.43 2.03 10.42
CA VAL A 66 -7.22 3.19 9.53
C VAL A 66 -5.74 3.57 9.50
N VAL A 67 -5.11 3.64 10.68
CA VAL A 67 -3.69 3.92 10.84
C VAL A 67 -3.04 2.77 11.60
N HIS A 68 -1.94 2.25 11.07
CA HIS A 68 -1.15 1.20 11.71
C HIS A 68 0.08 1.79 12.38
N ASN A 69 0.10 1.75 13.69
CA ASN A 69 1.33 1.94 14.45
C ASN A 69 2.02 0.58 14.58
N LEU A 70 3.13 0.41 13.88
CA LEU A 70 3.91 -0.83 13.83
C LEU A 70 5.04 -0.81 14.87
N GLY A 71 5.16 0.32 15.61
CA GLY A 71 6.06 0.46 16.75
C GLY A 71 7.54 0.55 16.39
N PHE A 72 8.36 0.19 17.38
CA PHE A 72 9.81 0.09 17.20
C PHE A 72 10.15 -1.26 16.57
N SER A 73 10.69 -1.25 15.37
CA SER A 73 11.07 -2.47 14.67
C SER A 73 12.22 -2.22 13.70
N LYS A 74 13.06 -3.23 13.50
CA LYS A 74 14.08 -3.25 12.44
C LYS A 74 13.53 -3.86 11.14
N SER A 75 12.31 -4.40 11.18
CA SER A 75 11.65 -4.99 10.03
C SER A 75 11.33 -3.94 8.96
N SER A 76 11.28 -4.37 7.72
CA SER A 76 10.58 -3.64 6.66
C SER A 76 9.12 -4.09 6.61
N PHE A 77 8.22 -3.16 6.31
CA PHE A 77 6.80 -3.45 6.16
C PHE A 77 6.34 -3.12 4.76
N TRP A 78 5.68 -4.07 4.14
CA TRP A 78 5.11 -3.92 2.82
C TRP A 78 3.60 -3.68 2.93
N ALA A 79 3.11 -2.66 2.24
CA ALA A 79 1.69 -2.49 1.97
C ALA A 79 1.40 -2.93 0.53
N ARG A 80 0.37 -3.75 0.35
CA ARG A 80 -0.25 -4.05 -0.93
C ARG A 80 -1.56 -3.31 -1.03
N ILE A 81 -1.76 -2.53 -2.09
CA ILE A 81 -2.91 -1.66 -2.30
C ILE A 81 -3.57 -2.07 -3.62
N HIS A 82 -4.84 -2.50 -3.55
CA HIS A 82 -5.61 -2.84 -4.73
C HIS A 82 -6.68 -1.78 -5.00
N ILE A 83 -6.60 -1.09 -6.13
CA ILE A 83 -7.53 -0.04 -6.54
C ILE A 83 -8.22 -0.44 -7.84
N LYS A 84 -9.55 -0.32 -7.86
CA LYS A 84 -10.39 -0.44 -9.06
C LYS A 84 -10.98 0.92 -9.38
N ASN A 85 -10.52 1.55 -10.46
CA ASN A 85 -11.07 2.83 -10.88
C ASN A 85 -12.26 2.59 -11.83
N GLN A 86 -13.45 2.96 -11.35
CA GLN A 86 -14.71 2.97 -12.09
C GLN A 86 -15.18 4.41 -12.36
N ASN A 87 -14.33 5.40 -12.06
CA ASN A 87 -14.62 6.81 -12.29
C ASN A 87 -13.93 7.26 -13.58
N SER A 88 -14.69 7.39 -14.65
CA SER A 88 -14.17 7.80 -15.96
C SER A 88 -13.72 9.27 -15.98
N ASN A 89 -14.27 10.10 -15.08
CA ASN A 89 -14.00 11.53 -15.01
C ASN A 89 -12.76 11.87 -14.18
N GLN A 90 -12.25 10.91 -13.37
CA GLN A 90 -11.10 11.10 -12.48
C GLN A 90 -10.09 9.98 -12.67
N SER A 91 -9.07 10.23 -13.48
CA SER A 91 -8.02 9.25 -13.77
C SER A 91 -6.77 9.40 -12.89
N SER A 92 -6.49 10.63 -12.41
CA SER A 92 -5.26 10.95 -11.67
C SER A 92 -5.55 11.11 -10.18
N TRP A 93 -4.75 10.45 -9.35
CA TRP A 93 -4.85 10.47 -7.90
C TRP A 93 -3.48 10.63 -7.26
N LEU A 94 -3.45 11.14 -6.03
CA LEU A 94 -2.28 11.25 -5.19
C LEU A 94 -2.40 10.27 -4.02
N LEU A 95 -1.46 9.33 -3.93
CA LEU A 95 -1.33 8.38 -2.84
C LEU A 95 -0.24 8.88 -1.89
N SER A 96 -0.60 9.09 -0.63
CA SER A 96 0.30 9.68 0.37
C SER A 96 0.52 8.74 1.55
N GLN A 97 1.77 8.63 1.98
CA GLN A 97 2.14 8.15 3.31
C GLN A 97 2.36 9.39 4.20
N ASN A 98 1.45 9.60 5.15
CA ASN A 98 1.39 10.84 5.92
C ASN A 98 2.33 10.90 7.12
N TYR A 99 2.87 9.76 7.56
CA TYR A 99 3.90 9.75 8.60
C TYR A 99 5.27 9.98 7.96
N TYR A 100 5.77 11.21 8.10
CA TYR A 100 6.96 11.70 7.39
C TYR A 100 8.30 11.26 8.00
N GLN A 101 8.31 10.71 9.21
CA GLN A 101 9.53 10.23 9.90
C GLN A 101 9.83 8.75 9.53
N GLN A 102 9.84 8.42 8.25
CA GLN A 102 10.25 7.11 7.76
C GLN A 102 11.64 7.20 7.14
N ASP A 103 12.56 6.32 7.57
CA ASP A 103 13.93 6.32 7.05
C ASP A 103 13.97 5.89 5.59
N VAL A 104 13.11 4.94 5.22
CA VAL A 104 13.00 4.43 3.84
C VAL A 104 11.54 4.29 3.46
N VAL A 105 11.20 4.87 2.34
CA VAL A 105 9.92 4.67 1.64
C VAL A 105 10.23 4.31 0.19
N LYS A 106 9.80 3.11 -0.23
CA LYS A 106 9.88 2.68 -1.63
C LYS A 106 8.48 2.48 -2.14
N PHE A 107 8.12 3.18 -3.19
CA PHE A 107 6.83 3.04 -3.84
C PHE A 107 6.98 2.37 -5.20
N TYR A 108 6.12 1.39 -5.46
CA TYR A 108 6.15 0.58 -6.69
C TYR A 108 4.84 0.68 -7.44
N ARG A 109 4.93 0.98 -8.73
CA ARG A 109 3.81 0.98 -9.68
C ARG A 109 4.19 0.22 -10.93
N LEU A 110 3.25 -0.52 -11.49
CA LEU A 110 3.45 -1.27 -12.72
C LEU A 110 3.29 -0.33 -13.93
N LYS A 111 4.35 -0.18 -14.74
CA LYS A 111 4.32 0.57 -16.00
C LYS A 111 4.79 -0.33 -17.14
N LYS A 112 3.93 -0.57 -18.13
CA LYS A 112 4.23 -1.42 -19.29
C LYS A 112 4.81 -2.80 -18.90
N GLY A 113 4.21 -3.45 -17.89
CA GLY A 113 4.64 -4.77 -17.41
C GLY A 113 5.89 -4.78 -16.52
N VAL A 114 6.47 -3.61 -16.19
CA VAL A 114 7.66 -3.50 -15.35
C VAL A 114 7.35 -2.70 -14.09
N TRP A 115 7.77 -3.21 -12.93
CA TRP A 115 7.70 -2.48 -11.67
C TRP A 115 8.69 -1.31 -11.68
N LYS A 116 8.17 -0.10 -11.51
CA LYS A 116 8.96 1.12 -11.36
C LYS A 116 8.98 1.51 -9.89
N GLU A 117 10.18 1.64 -9.34
CA GLU A 117 10.45 2.08 -7.98
C GLU A 117 10.63 3.60 -7.92
N THR A 118 10.04 4.23 -6.91
CA THR A 118 10.42 5.56 -6.43
C THR A 118 10.94 5.38 -5.00
N LEU A 119 12.19 5.75 -4.75
CA LEU A 119 12.83 5.71 -3.44
C LEU A 119 12.86 7.10 -2.83
N THR A 120 12.39 7.23 -1.60
CA THR A 120 12.47 8.43 -0.78
C THR A 120 12.56 8.05 0.71
N GLY A 121 12.66 9.03 1.59
CA GLY A 121 12.73 8.83 3.04
C GLY A 121 13.17 10.11 3.73
N ASP A 122 13.01 10.19 5.04
CA ASP A 122 13.36 11.36 5.83
C ASP A 122 14.86 11.74 5.74
N PRO A 123 15.81 10.78 5.78
CA PRO A 123 17.23 11.07 5.62
C PRO A 123 17.67 11.45 4.19
N LEU A 124 16.80 11.25 3.19
CA LEU A 124 17.15 11.54 1.80
C LEU A 124 16.88 13.01 1.45
N PRO A 125 17.58 13.57 0.45
CA PRO A 125 17.32 14.92 -0.03
C PRO A 125 15.85 15.12 -0.38
N PHE A 126 15.30 16.29 -0.11
CA PHE A 126 13.90 16.62 -0.38
C PHE A 126 13.54 16.44 -1.87
N SER A 127 14.50 16.63 -2.76
CA SER A 127 14.37 16.36 -4.19
C SER A 127 14.12 14.89 -4.57
N SER A 128 14.26 13.95 -3.61
CA SER A 128 13.85 12.55 -3.79
C SER A 128 12.34 12.36 -3.75
N ARG A 129 11.58 13.36 -3.29
CA ARG A 129 10.12 13.31 -3.24
C ARG A 129 9.53 13.57 -4.61
N GLU A 130 8.54 12.78 -4.99
CA GLU A 130 7.88 12.95 -6.29
C GLU A 130 6.98 14.20 -6.30
N ILE A 131 6.38 14.51 -5.17
CA ILE A 131 5.60 15.73 -4.94
C ILE A 131 6.25 16.48 -3.79
N ASP A 132 6.41 17.79 -3.95
CA ASP A 132 7.06 18.69 -2.99
C ASP A 132 6.14 18.97 -1.78
N THR A 133 6.10 18.03 -0.85
CA THR A 133 5.30 18.11 0.37
C THR A 133 5.96 17.38 1.54
N LYS A 134 5.49 17.61 2.77
CA LYS A 134 5.97 16.88 3.96
C LYS A 134 5.69 15.39 3.90
N SER A 135 4.55 14.99 3.38
CA SER A 135 4.17 13.59 3.20
C SER A 135 4.92 12.96 2.03
N PHE A 136 5.10 11.65 2.06
CA PHE A 136 5.63 10.92 0.90
C PHE A 136 4.48 10.66 -0.07
N THR A 137 4.35 11.51 -1.08
CA THR A 137 3.20 11.56 -2.00
C THR A 137 3.61 11.16 -3.40
N PHE A 138 2.79 10.30 -4.03
CA PHE A 138 3.05 9.70 -5.33
C PHE A 138 1.83 9.85 -6.24
N LYS A 139 2.06 10.27 -7.48
CA LYS A 139 1.01 10.31 -8.49
C LYS A 139 0.70 8.90 -9.01
N ILE A 140 -0.56 8.53 -9.02
CA ILE A 140 -1.04 7.28 -9.59
C ILE A 140 -2.19 7.50 -10.57
N GLU A 141 -2.32 6.59 -11.51
CA GLU A 141 -3.37 6.58 -12.52
C GLU A 141 -3.98 5.16 -12.55
N PRO A 142 -4.81 4.81 -11.55
CA PRO A 142 -5.38 3.48 -11.46
C PRO A 142 -6.37 3.24 -12.60
N LYS A 143 -6.28 2.04 -13.18
CA LYS A 143 -7.18 1.53 -14.22
C LYS A 143 -8.28 0.67 -13.59
N ASN A 144 -8.97 -0.13 -14.40
CA ASN A 144 -10.03 -1.03 -13.94
C ASN A 144 -9.61 -1.97 -12.80
N SER A 145 -8.30 -2.31 -12.74
CA SER A 145 -7.72 -3.06 -11.64
C SER A 145 -6.22 -2.76 -11.61
N SER A 146 -5.76 -2.14 -10.53
CA SER A 146 -4.35 -1.75 -10.37
C SER A 146 -3.84 -2.12 -8.99
N PHE A 147 -2.67 -2.74 -8.95
CA PHE A 147 -1.95 -3.01 -7.72
C PHE A 147 -0.79 -2.04 -7.56
N TYR A 148 -0.62 -1.55 -6.35
CA TYR A 148 0.52 -0.74 -5.91
C TYR A 148 1.14 -1.39 -4.68
N TYR A 149 2.45 -1.24 -4.54
CA TYR A 149 3.15 -1.70 -3.35
C TYR A 149 3.95 -0.57 -2.75
N MET A 150 4.03 -0.56 -1.42
CA MET A 150 4.85 0.39 -0.69
C MET A 150 5.63 -0.36 0.37
N LEU A 151 6.96 -0.22 0.37
CA LEU A 151 7.82 -0.65 1.47
C LEU A 151 8.12 0.55 2.34
N ILE A 152 7.93 0.41 3.64
CA ILE A 152 8.34 1.39 4.63
C ILE A 152 9.25 0.75 5.69
N ARG A 153 10.24 1.52 6.14
CA ARG A 153 11.13 1.15 7.23
C ARG A 153 11.57 2.40 7.99
N GLY A 154 11.68 2.29 9.30
CA GLY A 154 12.16 3.34 10.20
C GLY A 154 12.30 2.79 11.61
N SER A 155 12.99 3.51 12.46
CA SER A 155 13.11 3.17 13.90
C SER A 155 11.75 3.12 14.59
N VAL A 156 10.85 4.03 14.22
CA VAL A 156 9.41 3.98 14.53
C VAL A 156 8.68 3.92 13.20
N THR A 157 7.90 2.87 13.01
CA THR A 157 7.17 2.69 11.75
C THR A 157 5.67 2.88 11.96
N GLN A 158 5.09 3.78 11.21
CA GLN A 158 3.65 4.01 11.14
C GLN A 158 3.20 4.02 9.67
N MET A 159 2.13 3.30 9.38
CA MET A 159 1.52 3.28 8.06
C MET A 159 0.19 4.05 8.12
N ASN A 160 0.18 5.21 7.50
CA ASN A 160 -0.96 6.12 7.42
C ASN A 160 -1.14 6.54 5.96
N LEU A 161 -1.85 5.71 5.20
CA LEU A 161 -2.02 5.89 3.77
C LEU A 161 -3.34 6.56 3.44
N THR A 162 -3.27 7.56 2.56
CA THR A 162 -4.46 8.25 2.02
C THR A 162 -4.40 8.34 0.51
N LEU A 163 -5.56 8.52 -0.10
CA LEU A 163 -5.70 8.76 -1.52
C LEU A 163 -6.59 9.99 -1.72
N THR A 164 -6.12 10.95 -2.50
CA THR A 164 -6.86 12.19 -2.78
C THR A 164 -6.74 12.60 -4.24
N THR A 165 -7.70 13.39 -4.73
CA THR A 165 -7.57 14.01 -6.05
C THR A 165 -6.54 15.14 -6.00
N PRO A 166 -5.86 15.46 -7.13
CA PRO A 166 -4.90 16.57 -7.16
C PRO A 166 -5.50 17.91 -6.75
N LEU A 167 -6.75 18.17 -7.13
CA LEU A 167 -7.43 19.42 -6.78
C LEU A 167 -7.68 19.53 -5.26
N ASP A 168 -8.22 18.46 -4.64
CA ASP A 168 -8.49 18.45 -3.20
C ASP A 168 -7.19 18.50 -2.37
N PHE A 169 -6.11 17.94 -2.90
CA PHE A 169 -4.79 18.01 -2.28
C PHE A 169 -4.28 19.46 -2.22
N LEU A 170 -4.34 20.19 -3.33
CA LEU A 170 -3.89 21.58 -3.40
C LEU A 170 -4.71 22.51 -2.47
N THR A 171 -6.00 22.25 -2.32
CA THR A 171 -6.86 23.08 -1.44
C THR A 171 -6.63 22.83 0.06
N LYS A 172 -6.02 21.70 0.43
CA LYS A 172 -5.73 21.39 1.84
C LYS A 172 -4.32 21.81 2.27
N GLU A 173 -3.40 22.02 1.33
CA GLU A 173 -2.04 22.50 1.60
C GLU A 173 -1.90 24.03 1.48
N SER A 174 -2.92 24.73 0.98
CA SER A 174 -2.99 26.21 0.94
C SER A 174 -3.59 26.76 2.24
#